data_d3c2890ae178e2d2383fb8b3d963da6f
#
_entry.id   d3c2890ae178e2d2383fb8b3d963da6f
#
_cell.length_a   1.000
_cell.length_b   1.000
_cell.length_c   1.000
_cell.angle_alpha   90.00
_cell.angle_beta   90.00
_cell.angle_gamma   90.00
#
_symmetry.space_group_name_H-M   'P 1'
#
loop_
_entity.id
_entity.type
_entity.pdbx_description
1 polymer ?
#
loop_
_entity_poly.entity_id
_entity_poly.type
_entity_poly.pdbx_seq_one_letter_code
_entity_poly.pdbx_strand_id
1 'polypeptide(L)'
;MAKKIGMFARMRFKREALSHGLNDNEITALISLAERYQLPLPERLLNDVDFLLEQAERLHGVTQRRTQSSDAADGRLHHVFAALRKLQTARNRTQAIIRSTRELGVGMMTRVKIDKKKIYQSLITTNSDSGFGIKVPRDHLGNQIRLRKGSKLYLQAVGDEGNLYQFATTVTGYNTIRGVAAMFLSHTSQIKTVSKRLAPRRFYDKPAYYYPIVVETHPEDPEKKRARVIEERRNIGTVEDISAGGCCLRCRAPLPKDSLLKAEFDTPNGDHIQVFGKVVGIQPNRTGGQRMHVQFTRLSRKHLNTIDAFVLGFGERRHNRAG
;
A
#
# COMPACT_ATOMS: atom_id res chain seq x y z
N MET A 1 24.69 -21.02 23.98
CA MET A 1 24.63 -19.54 24.03
C MET A 1 24.71 -18.99 22.61
N ALA A 2 23.80 -18.09 22.21
CA ALA A 2 23.88 -17.46 20.89
C ALA A 2 25.14 -16.57 20.81
N LYS A 3 25.90 -16.73 19.72
CA LYS A 3 27.10 -15.93 19.48
C LYS A 3 26.67 -14.47 19.22
N LYS A 4 27.08 -13.53 20.07
CA LYS A 4 26.78 -12.12 19.91
C LYS A 4 27.59 -11.52 18.76
N ILE A 5 26.99 -10.62 18.02
CA ILE A 5 27.68 -9.84 16.98
C ILE A 5 28.74 -8.95 17.65
N GLY A 6 29.98 -8.98 17.17
CA GLY A 6 31.06 -8.16 17.68
C GLY A 6 30.77 -6.65 17.58
N MET A 7 31.35 -5.86 18.50
CA MET A 7 31.03 -4.44 18.63
C MET A 7 31.23 -3.65 17.32
N PHE A 8 32.32 -3.87 16.60
CA PHE A 8 32.60 -3.19 15.33
C PHE A 8 31.59 -3.54 14.22
N ALA A 9 31.23 -4.82 14.10
CA ALA A 9 30.23 -5.27 13.14
C ALA A 9 28.85 -4.66 13.48
N ARG A 10 28.51 -4.55 14.77
CA ARG A 10 27.27 -3.92 15.24
C ARG A 10 27.23 -2.42 14.92
N MET A 11 28.35 -1.71 15.08
CA MET A 11 28.45 -0.28 14.72
C MET A 11 28.31 -0.07 13.21
N ARG A 12 28.95 -0.90 12.39
CA ARG A 12 28.84 -0.86 10.93
C ARG A 12 27.40 -1.12 10.49
N PHE A 13 26.78 -2.18 11.00
CA PHE A 13 25.36 -2.51 10.75
C PHE A 13 24.45 -1.34 11.13
N LYS A 14 24.63 -0.75 12.32
CA LYS A 14 23.80 0.39 12.76
C LYS A 14 23.91 1.58 11.79
N ARG A 15 25.13 1.95 11.38
CA ARG A 15 25.35 3.05 10.44
C ARG A 15 24.67 2.81 9.09
N GLU A 16 24.79 1.61 8.56
CA GLU A 16 24.15 1.21 7.29
C GLU A 16 22.61 1.19 7.42
N ALA A 17 22.07 0.62 8.50
CA ALA A 17 20.65 0.60 8.76
C ALA A 17 20.04 2.01 8.88
N LEU A 18 20.74 2.95 9.51
CA LEU A 18 20.34 4.36 9.58
C LEU A 18 20.28 5.01 8.19
N SER A 19 21.21 4.68 7.28
CA SER A 19 21.16 5.19 5.90
C SER A 19 19.95 4.68 5.10
N HIS A 20 19.42 3.51 5.48
CA HIS A 20 18.14 2.98 4.97
C HIS A 20 16.89 3.57 5.65
N GLY A 21 17.04 4.52 6.59
CA GLY A 21 15.94 5.16 7.32
C GLY A 21 15.30 4.29 8.41
N LEU A 22 16.02 3.28 8.90
CA LEU A 22 15.57 2.46 10.03
C LEU A 22 15.80 3.22 11.35
N ASN A 23 14.88 3.03 12.31
CA ASN A 23 15.00 3.59 13.64
C ASN A 23 15.71 2.59 14.61
N ASP A 24 16.08 3.06 15.81
CA ASP A 24 16.80 2.26 16.80
C ASP A 24 16.08 0.97 17.21
N ASN A 25 14.75 0.98 17.30
CA ASN A 25 13.96 -0.21 17.64
C ASN A 25 14.01 -1.25 16.52
N GLU A 26 13.89 -0.82 15.26
CA GLU A 26 14.00 -1.67 14.07
C GLU A 26 15.40 -2.26 13.95
N ILE A 27 16.43 -1.44 14.17
CA ILE A 27 17.84 -1.86 14.15
C ILE A 27 18.09 -2.92 15.24
N THR A 28 17.63 -2.66 16.46
CA THR A 28 17.76 -3.59 17.59
C THR A 28 17.07 -4.91 17.31
N ALA A 29 15.88 -4.87 16.69
CA ALA A 29 15.14 -6.07 16.32
C ALA A 29 15.87 -6.89 15.24
N LEU A 30 16.46 -6.25 14.23
CA LEU A 30 17.24 -6.93 13.20
C LEU A 30 18.55 -7.52 13.74
N ILE A 31 19.25 -6.82 14.64
CA ILE A 31 20.44 -7.35 15.34
C ILE A 31 20.05 -8.58 16.17
N SER A 32 18.96 -8.50 16.93
CA SER A 32 18.44 -9.64 17.72
C SER A 32 18.07 -10.82 16.82
N LEU A 33 17.52 -10.55 15.63
CA LEU A 33 17.18 -11.57 14.64
C LEU A 33 18.46 -12.26 14.12
N ALA A 34 19.49 -11.48 13.78
CA ALA A 34 20.77 -11.99 13.30
C ALA A 34 21.49 -12.83 14.36
N GLU A 35 21.52 -12.38 15.61
CA GLU A 35 22.10 -13.13 16.74
C GLU A 35 21.33 -14.42 17.03
N ARG A 36 19.98 -14.39 17.00
CA ARG A 36 19.12 -15.55 17.21
C ARG A 36 19.37 -16.67 16.21
N TYR A 37 19.49 -16.30 14.93
CA TYR A 37 19.71 -17.26 13.86
C TYR A 37 21.18 -17.44 13.48
N GLN A 38 22.10 -16.83 14.24
CA GLN A 38 23.55 -16.92 14.06
C GLN A 38 23.97 -16.60 12.61
N LEU A 39 23.40 -15.52 12.04
CA LEU A 39 23.63 -15.16 10.66
C LEU A 39 25.10 -14.74 10.48
N PRO A 40 25.84 -15.36 9.54
CA PRO A 40 27.27 -15.08 9.33
C PRO A 40 27.51 -13.66 8.79
N LEU A 41 26.56 -13.11 8.04
CA LEU A 41 26.60 -11.78 7.42
C LEU A 41 25.31 -11.02 7.77
N PRO A 42 25.26 -10.34 8.94
CA PRO A 42 24.06 -9.59 9.36
C PRO A 42 23.63 -8.51 8.38
N GLU A 43 24.56 -7.87 7.66
CA GLU A 43 24.31 -6.83 6.68
C GLU A 43 23.43 -7.31 5.51
N ARG A 44 23.37 -8.62 5.29
CA ARG A 44 22.48 -9.20 4.30
C ARG A 44 20.99 -8.93 4.60
N LEU A 45 20.64 -8.76 5.88
CA LEU A 45 19.29 -8.35 6.28
C LEU A 45 18.88 -6.95 5.76
N LEU A 46 19.85 -6.09 5.46
CA LEU A 46 19.62 -4.73 4.96
C LEU A 46 19.61 -4.67 3.43
N ASN A 47 20.41 -5.51 2.78
CA ASN A 47 20.71 -5.43 1.35
C ASN A 47 19.96 -6.46 0.52
N ASP A 48 19.42 -7.52 1.14
CA ASP A 48 18.67 -8.59 0.52
C ASP A 48 17.29 -8.71 1.17
N VAL A 49 16.30 -8.03 0.56
CA VAL A 49 14.93 -7.98 1.07
C VAL A 49 14.27 -9.37 1.09
N ASP A 50 14.61 -10.23 0.13
CA ASP A 50 14.04 -11.58 0.05
C ASP A 50 14.62 -12.46 1.16
N PHE A 51 15.90 -12.30 1.49
CA PHE A 51 16.52 -12.95 2.65
C PHE A 51 15.92 -12.46 3.97
N LEU A 52 15.70 -11.15 4.12
CA LEU A 52 15.02 -10.61 5.31
C LEU A 52 13.59 -11.15 5.42
N LEU A 53 12.87 -11.26 4.31
CA LEU A 53 11.52 -11.83 4.26
C LEU A 53 11.51 -13.27 4.76
N GLU A 54 12.45 -14.09 4.34
CA GLU A 54 12.61 -15.48 4.80
C GLU A 54 12.87 -15.55 6.31
N GLN A 55 13.79 -14.72 6.84
CA GLN A 55 14.08 -14.71 8.28
C GLN A 55 12.88 -14.19 9.11
N ALA A 56 12.13 -13.23 8.59
CA ALA A 56 10.92 -12.72 9.23
C ALA A 56 9.80 -13.79 9.25
N GLU A 57 9.64 -14.58 8.18
CA GLU A 57 8.70 -15.70 8.13
C GLU A 57 9.08 -16.79 9.18
N ARG A 58 10.37 -17.12 9.31
CA ARG A 58 10.86 -18.03 10.34
C ARG A 58 10.54 -17.53 11.76
N LEU A 59 10.78 -16.23 12.01
CA LEU A 59 10.48 -15.60 13.30
C LEU A 59 8.97 -15.64 13.60
N HIS A 60 8.15 -15.28 12.61
CA HIS A 60 6.69 -15.36 12.71
C HIS A 60 6.20 -16.77 13.04
N GLY A 61 6.70 -17.80 12.34
CA GLY A 61 6.32 -19.19 12.58
C GLY A 61 6.67 -19.70 13.99
N VAL A 62 7.79 -19.21 14.56
CA VAL A 62 8.16 -19.53 15.96
C VAL A 62 7.28 -18.80 16.97
N THR A 63 6.90 -17.55 16.65
CA THR A 63 6.05 -16.73 17.53
C THR A 63 4.62 -17.29 17.58
N GLN A 64 4.08 -17.73 16.46
CA GLN A 64 2.75 -18.35 16.34
C GLN A 64 2.62 -19.68 17.11
N ARG A 65 3.69 -20.50 17.15
CA ARG A 65 3.65 -21.81 17.85
C ARG A 65 3.68 -21.69 19.37
N ARG A 66 3.96 -20.52 19.92
CA ARG A 66 3.92 -20.30 21.38
C ARG A 66 2.49 -19.98 21.78
N THR A 67 1.91 -20.84 22.60
CA THR A 67 0.52 -20.75 23.09
C THR A 67 0.22 -19.46 23.86
N GLN A 68 1.26 -18.77 24.35
CA GLN A 68 1.20 -17.43 24.91
C GLN A 68 2.30 -16.59 24.27
N SER A 69 1.92 -15.76 23.29
CA SER A 69 2.80 -14.74 22.77
C SER A 69 3.04 -13.68 23.85
N SER A 70 4.30 -13.46 24.25
CA SER A 70 4.61 -12.37 25.17
C SER A 70 4.61 -11.05 24.39
N ASP A 71 4.16 -9.94 25.01
CA ASP A 71 4.20 -8.58 24.42
C ASP A 71 5.58 -8.23 23.86
N ALA A 72 6.64 -8.75 24.48
CA ALA A 72 8.01 -8.55 24.01
C ALA A 72 8.32 -9.31 22.71
N ALA A 73 7.70 -10.48 22.46
CA ALA A 73 7.87 -11.23 21.22
C ALA A 73 7.11 -10.56 20.08
N ASP A 74 5.88 -10.15 20.34
CA ASP A 74 5.05 -9.39 19.38
C ASP A 74 5.68 -8.03 19.06
N GLY A 75 6.30 -7.35 20.04
CA GLY A 75 7.04 -6.13 19.84
C GLY A 75 8.26 -6.30 18.92
N ARG A 76 9.04 -7.37 19.11
CA ARG A 76 10.19 -7.65 18.23
C ARG A 76 9.75 -7.96 16.80
N LEU A 77 8.75 -8.81 16.63
CA LEU A 77 8.20 -9.15 15.33
C LEU A 77 7.65 -7.90 14.61
N HIS A 78 6.95 -7.04 15.34
CA HIS A 78 6.45 -5.77 14.82
C HIS A 78 7.58 -4.90 14.25
N HIS A 79 8.71 -4.76 14.96
CA HIS A 79 9.84 -3.96 14.48
C HIS A 79 10.56 -4.60 13.28
N VAL A 80 10.64 -5.94 13.22
CA VAL A 80 11.16 -6.64 12.04
C VAL A 80 10.25 -6.39 10.82
N PHE A 81 8.93 -6.46 10.97
CA PHE A 81 7.99 -6.14 9.89
C PHE A 81 8.06 -4.67 9.48
N ALA A 82 8.23 -3.76 10.42
CA ALA A 82 8.40 -2.34 10.12
C ALA A 82 9.66 -2.08 9.29
N ALA A 83 10.79 -2.69 9.65
CA ALA A 83 12.04 -2.64 8.88
C ALA A 83 11.85 -3.23 7.47
N LEU A 84 11.24 -4.41 7.37
CA LEU A 84 10.98 -5.07 6.10
C LEU A 84 10.12 -4.20 5.16
N ARG A 85 9.03 -3.59 5.66
CA ARG A 85 8.21 -2.67 4.86
C ARG A 85 9.00 -1.48 4.32
N LYS A 86 9.90 -0.89 5.13
CA LYS A 86 10.74 0.24 4.71
C LYS A 86 11.72 -0.17 3.61
N LEU A 87 12.44 -1.28 3.82
CA LEU A 87 13.42 -1.79 2.85
C LEU A 87 12.75 -2.24 1.55
N GLN A 88 11.60 -2.92 1.64
CA GLN A 88 10.81 -3.31 0.47
C GLN A 88 10.30 -2.08 -0.31
N THR A 89 9.82 -1.05 0.40
CA THR A 89 9.39 0.20 -0.22
C THR A 89 10.54 0.92 -0.90
N ALA A 90 11.73 0.93 -0.30
CA ALA A 90 12.94 1.51 -0.89
C ALA A 90 13.36 0.74 -2.15
N ARG A 91 13.40 -0.62 -2.09
CA ARG A 91 13.67 -1.49 -3.23
C ARG A 91 12.70 -1.23 -4.39
N ASN A 92 11.39 -1.20 -4.10
CA ASN A 92 10.37 -0.97 -5.11
C ASN A 92 10.49 0.40 -5.76
N ARG A 93 10.85 1.43 -5.00
CA ARG A 93 11.15 2.77 -5.55
C ARG A 93 12.33 2.75 -6.52
N THR A 94 13.34 1.95 -6.26
CA THR A 94 14.54 1.84 -7.10
C THR A 94 14.30 0.98 -8.34
N GLN A 95 13.57 -0.12 -8.21
CA GLN A 95 13.30 -1.08 -9.30
C GLN A 95 12.19 -0.61 -10.25
N ALA A 96 11.21 0.14 -9.75
CA ALA A 96 10.03 0.57 -10.53
C ALA A 96 10.23 1.93 -11.21
N ILE A 97 11.46 2.34 -11.49
CA ILE A 97 11.70 3.63 -12.14
C ILE A 97 11.53 3.49 -13.65
N ILE A 98 10.36 3.86 -14.15
CA ILE A 98 10.17 4.18 -15.56
C ILE A 98 10.97 5.47 -15.85
N ARG A 99 11.97 5.38 -16.71
CA ARG A 99 12.87 6.48 -17.07
C ARG A 99 12.39 7.24 -18.30
N SER A 100 11.57 6.60 -19.13
CA SER A 100 11.01 7.17 -20.34
C SER A 100 9.57 6.72 -20.53
N THR A 101 8.74 7.56 -21.11
CA THR A 101 7.38 7.17 -21.52
C THR A 101 7.34 6.02 -22.52
N ARG A 102 8.47 5.64 -23.13
CA ARG A 102 8.61 4.45 -23.98
C ARG A 102 8.41 3.15 -23.19
N GLU A 103 8.65 3.18 -21.89
CA GLU A 103 8.52 2.04 -20.98
C GLU A 103 7.10 1.88 -20.39
N LEU A 104 6.18 2.81 -20.71
CA LEU A 104 4.79 2.73 -20.23
C LEU A 104 4.06 1.57 -20.90
N GLY A 105 3.43 0.72 -20.10
CA GLY A 105 2.65 -0.42 -20.58
C GLY A 105 1.31 -0.02 -21.20
N VAL A 106 0.92 -0.71 -22.27
CA VAL A 106 -0.44 -0.60 -22.82
C VAL A 106 -1.44 -1.10 -21.78
N GLY A 107 -2.57 -0.41 -21.63
CA GLY A 107 -3.56 -0.70 -20.58
C GLY A 107 -3.35 0.05 -19.27
N MET A 108 -2.18 0.67 -19.05
CA MET A 108 -1.96 1.48 -17.84
C MET A 108 -2.98 2.62 -17.75
N MET A 109 -3.58 2.75 -16.57
CA MET A 109 -4.49 3.85 -16.26
C MET A 109 -3.72 5.16 -16.19
N THR A 110 -4.31 6.19 -16.81
CA THR A 110 -3.74 7.54 -16.80
C THR A 110 -4.76 8.56 -16.31
N ARG A 111 -4.26 9.59 -15.66
CA ARG A 111 -4.99 10.81 -15.31
C ARG A 111 -4.41 11.95 -16.13
N VAL A 112 -5.25 12.57 -16.95
CA VAL A 112 -4.87 13.66 -17.84
C VAL A 112 -5.30 14.97 -17.19
N LYS A 113 -4.35 15.84 -16.90
CA LYS A 113 -4.60 17.19 -16.38
C LYS A 113 -4.44 18.17 -17.52
N ILE A 114 -5.55 18.72 -18.00
CA ILE A 114 -5.59 19.66 -19.12
C ILE A 114 -5.52 21.09 -18.59
N ASP A 115 -6.31 21.40 -17.55
CA ASP A 115 -6.35 22.68 -16.86
C ASP A 115 -6.00 22.53 -15.39
N LYS A 116 -5.72 23.63 -14.68
CA LYS A 116 -5.36 23.60 -13.24
C LYS A 116 -6.37 22.87 -12.36
N LYS A 117 -7.64 22.76 -12.77
CA LYS A 117 -8.74 22.21 -11.95
C LYS A 117 -9.36 20.93 -12.48
N LYS A 118 -9.18 20.53 -13.75
CA LYS A 118 -9.88 19.39 -14.35
C LYS A 118 -8.93 18.21 -14.61
N ILE A 119 -9.27 17.06 -14.06
CA ILE A 119 -8.53 15.81 -14.23
C ILE A 119 -9.48 14.79 -14.87
N TYR A 120 -9.05 14.20 -15.97
CA TYR A 120 -9.81 13.21 -16.74
C TYR A 120 -9.11 11.85 -16.67
N GLN A 121 -9.89 10.79 -16.60
CA GLN A 121 -9.35 9.44 -16.66
C GLN A 121 -9.19 8.98 -18.10
N SER A 122 -8.11 8.28 -18.36
CA SER A 122 -7.83 7.64 -19.63
C SER A 122 -7.01 6.35 -19.41
N LEU A 123 -6.60 5.70 -20.49
CA LEU A 123 -5.70 4.54 -20.46
C LEU A 123 -4.77 4.59 -21.68
N ILE A 124 -3.60 4.00 -21.56
CA ILE A 124 -2.66 3.87 -22.67
C ILE A 124 -3.19 2.82 -23.63
N THR A 125 -3.41 3.20 -24.89
CA THR A 125 -3.95 2.33 -25.94
C THR A 125 -2.88 1.74 -26.83
N THR A 126 -1.74 2.44 -26.99
CA THR A 126 -0.60 2.00 -27.78
C THR A 126 0.67 2.69 -27.30
N ASN A 127 1.81 2.04 -27.50
CA ASN A 127 3.13 2.62 -27.27
C ASN A 127 4.08 2.12 -28.37
N SER A 128 4.75 3.03 -29.06
CA SER A 128 5.66 2.77 -30.17
C SER A 128 6.85 3.73 -30.10
N ASP A 129 7.87 3.55 -30.92
CA ASP A 129 9.06 4.40 -30.91
C ASP A 129 8.78 5.88 -31.23
N SER A 130 7.78 6.18 -32.04
CA SER A 130 7.42 7.54 -32.46
C SER A 130 6.57 8.30 -31.45
N GLY A 131 5.92 7.59 -30.48
CA GLY A 131 5.02 8.18 -29.51
C GLY A 131 4.09 7.15 -28.88
N PHE A 132 3.27 7.58 -27.96
CA PHE A 132 2.27 6.73 -27.34
C PHE A 132 0.87 7.32 -27.47
N GLY A 133 -0.14 6.45 -27.48
CA GLY A 133 -1.54 6.84 -27.57
C GLY A 133 -2.27 6.61 -26.28
N ILE A 134 -3.14 7.53 -25.91
CA ILE A 134 -4.11 7.34 -24.83
C ILE A 134 -5.52 7.40 -25.39
N LYS A 135 -6.46 6.66 -24.80
CA LYS A 135 -7.88 6.80 -25.13
C LYS A 135 -8.27 8.28 -25.00
N VAL A 136 -8.97 8.84 -25.98
CA VAL A 136 -9.41 10.24 -25.90
C VAL A 136 -10.24 10.41 -24.62
N PRO A 137 -9.84 11.33 -23.71
CA PRO A 137 -10.58 11.58 -22.47
C PRO A 137 -12.00 12.04 -22.77
N ARG A 138 -12.92 11.76 -21.85
CA ARG A 138 -14.30 12.23 -21.93
C ARG A 138 -14.66 13.05 -20.70
N ASP A 139 -15.52 14.02 -20.87
CA ASP A 139 -16.11 14.78 -19.78
C ASP A 139 -17.22 13.96 -19.07
N HIS A 140 -17.86 14.56 -18.07
CA HIS A 140 -18.93 13.94 -17.30
C HIS A 140 -20.23 13.72 -18.13
N LEU A 141 -20.36 14.40 -19.26
CA LEU A 141 -21.45 14.24 -20.22
C LEU A 141 -21.12 13.20 -21.31
N GLY A 142 -19.91 12.64 -21.31
CA GLY A 142 -19.44 11.66 -22.28
C GLY A 142 -18.82 12.26 -23.55
N ASN A 143 -18.72 13.60 -23.68
CA ASN A 143 -18.13 14.26 -24.82
C ASN A 143 -16.62 14.07 -24.85
N GLN A 144 -16.06 13.83 -26.04
CA GLN A 144 -14.62 13.71 -26.24
C GLN A 144 -13.92 15.06 -26.03
N ILE A 145 -12.85 15.04 -25.23
CA ILE A 145 -12.02 16.22 -25.03
C ILE A 145 -10.86 16.17 -26.01
N ARG A 146 -10.86 17.05 -26.98
CA ARG A 146 -9.82 17.16 -27.99
C ARG A 146 -9.03 18.45 -27.81
N LEU A 147 -7.72 18.33 -27.81
CA LEU A 147 -6.77 19.44 -27.75
C LEU A 147 -6.15 19.67 -29.12
N ARG A 148 -5.72 20.89 -29.43
CA ARG A 148 -4.99 21.19 -30.66
C ARG A 148 -3.65 20.44 -30.69
N LYS A 149 -3.20 20.01 -31.87
CA LYS A 149 -1.85 19.51 -32.08
C LYS A 149 -0.83 20.56 -31.58
N GLY A 150 0.22 20.13 -30.86
CA GLY A 150 1.17 21.00 -30.19
C GLY A 150 0.77 21.41 -28.75
N SER A 151 -0.45 21.16 -28.31
CA SER A 151 -0.86 21.46 -26.92
C SER A 151 -0.07 20.65 -25.92
N LYS A 152 0.46 21.31 -24.89
CA LYS A 152 1.10 20.67 -23.74
C LYS A 152 0.06 20.21 -22.73
N LEU A 153 0.25 19.03 -22.15
CA LEU A 153 -0.58 18.48 -21.09
C LEU A 153 0.26 17.73 -20.07
N TYR A 154 -0.30 17.57 -18.86
CA TYR A 154 0.34 16.81 -17.80
C TYR A 154 -0.39 15.49 -17.62
N LEU A 155 0.36 14.40 -17.61
CA LEU A 155 -0.15 13.08 -17.31
C LEU A 155 0.38 12.55 -15.98
N GLN A 156 -0.45 11.71 -15.38
CA GLN A 156 -0.08 10.85 -14.28
C GLN A 156 -0.47 9.42 -14.66
N ALA A 157 0.51 8.58 -15.01
CA ALA A 157 0.30 7.16 -15.21
C ALA A 157 0.38 6.41 -13.88
N VAL A 158 -0.51 5.44 -13.71
CA VAL A 158 -0.57 4.60 -12.52
C VAL A 158 0.11 3.27 -12.84
N GLY A 159 1.28 3.07 -12.29
CA GLY A 159 2.02 1.82 -12.40
C GLY A 159 1.60 0.79 -11.36
N ASP A 160 2.24 -0.37 -11.46
CA ASP A 160 2.07 -1.45 -10.50
C ASP A 160 2.49 -1.00 -9.09
N GLU A 161 1.97 -1.66 -8.08
CA GLU A 161 2.23 -1.37 -6.66
C GLU A 161 1.90 0.07 -6.22
N GLY A 162 1.19 0.86 -7.07
CA GLY A 162 0.74 2.22 -6.76
C GLY A 162 1.78 3.31 -6.97
N ASN A 163 2.83 3.02 -7.70
CA ASN A 163 3.72 4.05 -8.22
C ASN A 163 2.98 4.96 -9.19
N LEU A 164 3.23 6.25 -9.08
CA LEU A 164 2.65 7.26 -9.97
C LEU A 164 3.78 7.93 -10.74
N TYR A 165 3.67 7.92 -12.06
CA TYR A 165 4.61 8.54 -12.97
C TYR A 165 4.00 9.84 -13.50
N GLN A 166 4.59 10.97 -13.14
CA GLN A 166 4.12 12.30 -13.53
C GLN A 166 5.07 12.90 -14.58
N PHE A 167 4.51 13.35 -15.68
CA PHE A 167 5.28 13.94 -16.77
C PHE A 167 4.44 14.91 -17.59
N ALA A 168 5.13 15.82 -18.27
CA ALA A 168 4.56 16.67 -19.30
C ALA A 168 4.80 16.04 -20.68
N THR A 169 3.85 16.20 -21.59
CA THR A 169 3.93 15.74 -22.97
C THR A 169 3.15 16.65 -23.90
N THR A 170 3.25 16.43 -25.20
CA THR A 170 2.62 17.26 -26.24
C THR A 170 1.75 16.41 -27.15
N VAL A 171 0.57 16.92 -27.51
CA VAL A 171 -0.33 16.26 -28.46
C VAL A 171 0.29 16.30 -29.86
N THR A 172 0.48 15.13 -30.48
CA THR A 172 1.00 15.00 -31.85
C THR A 172 -0.09 14.72 -32.87
N GLY A 173 -1.25 14.22 -32.45
CA GLY A 173 -2.38 13.96 -33.34
C GLY A 173 -3.44 13.04 -32.73
N TYR A 174 -4.30 12.55 -33.60
CA TYR A 174 -5.39 11.62 -33.26
C TYR A 174 -5.48 10.52 -34.30
N ASN A 175 -5.86 9.33 -33.86
CA ASN A 175 -6.18 8.21 -34.73
C ASN A 175 -7.16 7.26 -34.03
N THR A 176 -7.60 6.24 -34.70
CA THR A 176 -8.43 5.16 -34.14
C THR A 176 -7.59 3.90 -34.02
N ILE A 177 -7.51 3.33 -32.83
CA ILE A 177 -6.79 2.09 -32.53
C ILE A 177 -7.83 1.03 -32.13
N ARG A 178 -7.96 0.00 -32.93
CA ARG A 178 -8.94 -1.10 -32.70
C ARG A 178 -10.37 -0.57 -32.38
N GLY A 179 -10.84 0.41 -33.15
CA GLY A 179 -12.16 1.03 -32.93
C GLY A 179 -12.25 2.06 -31.80
N VAL A 180 -11.13 2.32 -31.07
CA VAL A 180 -11.09 3.29 -29.98
C VAL A 180 -10.38 4.55 -30.42
N ALA A 181 -11.04 5.72 -30.29
CA ALA A 181 -10.39 7.00 -30.54
C ALA A 181 -9.24 7.25 -29.58
N ALA A 182 -8.04 7.46 -30.12
CA ALA A 182 -6.81 7.69 -29.38
C ALA A 182 -6.21 9.06 -29.66
N MET A 183 -5.69 9.72 -28.62
CA MET A 183 -4.89 10.93 -28.67
C MET A 183 -3.43 10.51 -28.60
N PHE A 184 -2.65 10.86 -29.62
CA PHE A 184 -1.22 10.56 -29.70
C PHE A 184 -0.40 11.66 -29.06
N LEU A 185 0.65 11.25 -28.36
CA LEU A 185 1.48 12.08 -27.50
C LEU A 185 2.95 11.80 -27.77
N SER A 186 3.79 12.83 -27.64
CA SER A 186 5.23 12.70 -27.78
C SER A 186 5.85 12.01 -26.56
N HIS A 187 6.96 11.30 -26.79
CA HIS A 187 7.75 10.76 -25.71
C HIS A 187 8.49 11.83 -24.91
N THR A 188 8.75 11.50 -23.64
CA THR A 188 9.59 12.27 -22.74
C THR A 188 10.36 11.34 -21.79
N SER A 189 11.58 11.76 -21.45
CA SER A 189 12.39 11.15 -20.38
C SER A 189 12.31 11.95 -19.06
N GLN A 190 11.60 13.08 -19.06
CA GLN A 190 11.40 13.88 -17.85
C GLN A 190 10.22 13.33 -17.03
N ILE A 191 10.45 12.22 -16.33
CA ILE A 191 9.44 11.57 -15.51
C ILE A 191 9.76 11.77 -14.05
N LYS A 192 8.77 12.24 -13.27
CA LYS A 192 8.82 12.26 -11.80
C LYS A 192 8.04 11.08 -11.24
N THR A 193 8.74 10.17 -10.60
CA THR A 193 8.11 9.07 -9.87
C THR A 193 7.66 9.55 -8.49
N VAL A 194 6.39 9.29 -8.15
CA VAL A 194 5.80 9.62 -6.85
C VAL A 194 5.17 8.35 -6.31
N SER A 195 5.84 7.73 -5.35
CA SER A 195 5.23 6.65 -4.58
C SER A 195 4.40 7.24 -3.44
N LYS A 196 3.09 6.99 -3.45
CA LYS A 196 2.19 7.42 -2.37
C LYS A 196 2.02 6.35 -1.30
N ARG A 197 2.36 5.11 -1.60
CA ARG A 197 2.15 3.99 -0.68
C ARG A 197 3.37 3.80 0.22
N LEU A 198 3.11 3.82 1.51
CA LEU A 198 4.11 3.56 2.56
C LEU A 198 4.17 2.06 2.94
N ALA A 199 3.21 1.27 2.47
CA ALA A 199 3.12 -0.16 2.73
C ALA A 199 2.48 -0.89 1.54
N PRO A 200 2.91 -2.12 1.26
CA PRO A 200 2.27 -2.97 0.27
C PRO A 200 0.82 -3.26 0.66
N ARG A 201 0.01 -3.55 -0.33
CA ARG A 201 -1.39 -3.96 -0.15
C ARG A 201 -1.59 -5.34 -0.74
N ARG A 202 -2.51 -6.08 -0.16
CA ARG A 202 -2.92 -7.37 -0.68
C ARG A 202 -4.43 -7.39 -0.88
N PHE A 203 -4.86 -7.98 -1.99
CA PHE A 203 -6.26 -8.30 -2.24
C PHE A 203 -6.74 -9.29 -1.17
N TYR A 204 -7.93 -9.07 -0.65
CA TYR A 204 -8.42 -9.82 0.50
C TYR A 204 -9.78 -10.48 0.25
N ASP A 205 -10.76 -9.72 -0.22
CA ASP A 205 -12.13 -10.13 -0.59
C ASP A 205 -12.84 -10.98 0.47
N LYS A 206 -12.85 -10.51 1.72
CA LYS A 206 -13.52 -11.18 2.84
C LYS A 206 -14.59 -10.29 3.47
N PRO A 207 -15.69 -10.90 3.98
CA PRO A 207 -16.71 -10.17 4.73
C PRO A 207 -16.12 -9.43 5.92
N ALA A 208 -16.72 -8.28 6.24
CA ALA A 208 -16.39 -7.49 7.42
C ALA A 208 -17.64 -6.85 8.00
N TYR A 209 -17.65 -6.70 9.32
CA TYR A 209 -18.57 -5.82 10.01
C TYR A 209 -17.89 -4.48 10.29
N TYR A 210 -18.63 -3.39 10.22
CA TYR A 210 -18.14 -2.08 10.63
C TYR A 210 -19.22 -1.27 11.35
N TYR A 211 -18.77 -0.50 12.32
CA TYR A 211 -19.60 0.23 13.28
C TYR A 211 -19.15 1.67 13.32
N PRO A 212 -20.07 2.66 13.27
CA PRO A 212 -19.70 4.05 13.45
C PRO A 212 -19.24 4.29 14.89
N ILE A 213 -18.32 5.23 15.04
CA ILE A 213 -17.85 5.73 16.34
C ILE A 213 -18.28 7.20 16.46
N VAL A 214 -18.93 7.52 17.56
CA VAL A 214 -19.27 8.89 17.94
C VAL A 214 -18.27 9.37 18.98
N VAL A 215 -17.79 10.59 18.82
CA VAL A 215 -16.95 11.26 19.83
C VAL A 215 -17.85 12.21 20.61
N GLU A 216 -18.08 11.90 21.87
CA GLU A 216 -18.88 12.68 22.80
C GLU A 216 -17.94 13.51 23.67
N THR A 217 -18.32 14.77 23.93
CA THR A 217 -17.61 15.62 24.89
C THR A 217 -18.12 15.30 26.29
N HIS A 218 -17.23 15.21 27.27
CA HIS A 218 -17.65 14.95 28.64
C HIS A 218 -18.51 16.12 29.15
N PRO A 219 -19.67 15.86 29.79
CA PRO A 219 -20.58 16.94 30.22
C PRO A 219 -19.94 17.95 31.15
N GLU A 220 -19.05 17.52 32.04
CA GLU A 220 -18.40 18.34 33.05
C GLU A 220 -17.00 18.84 32.65
N ASP A 221 -16.43 18.35 31.54
CA ASP A 221 -15.08 18.68 31.10
C ASP A 221 -15.02 18.69 29.56
N PRO A 222 -15.21 19.86 28.92
CA PRO A 222 -15.22 20.01 27.46
C PRO A 222 -13.90 19.58 26.77
N GLU A 223 -12.79 19.52 27.50
CA GLU A 223 -11.50 19.06 26.95
C GLU A 223 -11.42 17.54 26.90
N LYS A 224 -12.18 16.82 27.71
CA LYS A 224 -12.25 15.35 27.71
C LYS A 224 -13.23 14.85 26.66
N LYS A 225 -12.72 14.16 25.67
CA LYS A 225 -13.52 13.49 24.63
C LYS A 225 -13.53 11.98 24.85
N ARG A 226 -14.72 11.38 24.77
CA ARG A 226 -14.92 9.94 24.86
C ARG A 226 -15.42 9.42 23.51
N ALA A 227 -14.72 8.42 22.98
CA ALA A 227 -15.16 7.72 21.78
C ALA A 227 -16.04 6.51 22.16
N ARG A 228 -17.24 6.42 21.59
CA ARG A 228 -18.18 5.31 21.80
C ARG A 228 -18.51 4.65 20.47
N VAL A 229 -18.36 3.33 20.39
CA VAL A 229 -18.81 2.52 19.27
C VAL A 229 -20.33 2.36 19.35
N ILE A 230 -21.03 2.57 18.25
CA ILE A 230 -22.48 2.38 18.16
C ILE A 230 -22.73 0.96 17.62
N GLU A 231 -22.75 -0.01 18.49
CA GLU A 231 -22.89 -1.44 18.15
C GLU A 231 -24.22 -1.74 17.46
N GLU A 232 -25.30 -1.00 17.77
CA GLU A 232 -26.64 -1.14 17.20
C GLU A 232 -26.65 -0.73 15.72
N ARG A 233 -25.69 0.06 15.27
CA ARG A 233 -25.53 0.47 13.87
C ARG A 233 -24.50 -0.37 13.14
N ARG A 234 -24.54 -1.70 13.34
CA ARG A 234 -23.70 -2.65 12.62
C ARG A 234 -24.02 -2.62 11.13
N ASN A 235 -22.98 -2.44 10.32
CA ASN A 235 -23.03 -2.50 8.88
C ASN A 235 -22.19 -3.67 8.36
N ILE A 236 -22.54 -4.18 7.19
CA ILE A 236 -21.83 -5.27 6.52
C ILE A 236 -21.15 -4.73 5.26
N GLY A 237 -19.92 -5.15 5.04
CA GLY A 237 -19.15 -4.87 3.84
C GLY A 237 -18.19 -6.01 3.51
N THR A 238 -17.36 -5.77 2.52
CA THR A 238 -16.27 -6.68 2.11
C THR A 238 -14.97 -5.89 2.12
N VAL A 239 -13.95 -6.39 2.80
CA VAL A 239 -12.58 -5.85 2.68
C VAL A 239 -12.04 -6.29 1.33
N GLU A 240 -11.87 -5.37 0.38
CA GLU A 240 -11.31 -5.67 -0.94
C GLU A 240 -9.78 -5.78 -0.92
N ASP A 241 -9.12 -4.85 -0.26
CA ASP A 241 -7.68 -4.85 -0.05
C ASP A 241 -7.32 -4.39 1.35
N ILE A 242 -6.15 -4.84 1.84
CA ILE A 242 -5.65 -4.50 3.16
C ILE A 242 -4.13 -4.26 3.13
N SER A 243 -3.67 -3.39 4.02
CA SER A 243 -2.26 -3.10 4.30
C SER A 243 -2.08 -2.78 5.78
N ALA A 244 -0.83 -2.65 6.24
CA ALA A 244 -0.52 -2.19 7.60
C ALA A 244 -1.14 -0.82 7.96
N GLY A 245 -1.41 0.05 6.97
CA GLY A 245 -1.93 1.40 7.20
C GLY A 245 -3.44 1.55 7.02
N GLY A 246 -4.14 0.54 6.51
CA GLY A 246 -5.56 0.66 6.24
C GLY A 246 -6.12 -0.39 5.28
N CYS A 247 -7.41 -0.26 4.98
CA CYS A 247 -8.11 -1.16 4.07
C CYS A 247 -9.09 -0.41 3.15
N CYS A 248 -9.55 -1.10 2.12
CA CYS A 248 -10.68 -0.68 1.29
C CYS A 248 -11.89 -1.56 1.60
N LEU A 249 -12.98 -0.96 2.07
CA LEU A 249 -14.25 -1.62 2.33
C LEU A 249 -15.23 -1.34 1.18
N ARG A 250 -15.66 -2.38 0.48
CA ARG A 250 -16.79 -2.31 -0.43
C ARG A 250 -18.07 -2.49 0.37
N CYS A 251 -18.99 -1.52 0.31
CA CYS A 251 -20.21 -1.50 1.11
C CYS A 251 -21.35 -0.77 0.38
N ARG A 252 -22.60 -0.99 0.83
CA ARG A 252 -23.78 -0.28 0.33
C ARG A 252 -24.04 1.02 1.06
N ALA A 253 -23.72 1.07 2.36
CA ALA A 253 -23.97 2.20 3.25
C ALA A 253 -22.66 2.74 3.82
N PRO A 254 -21.83 3.48 3.04
CA PRO A 254 -20.57 4.02 3.54
C PRO A 254 -20.81 5.07 4.62
N LEU A 255 -19.94 5.10 5.61
CA LEU A 255 -19.90 6.20 6.55
C LEU A 255 -19.31 7.44 5.87
N PRO A 256 -19.74 8.65 6.23
CA PRO A 256 -19.21 9.89 5.67
C PRO A 256 -17.68 9.97 5.77
N LYS A 257 -17.06 10.73 4.86
CA LYS A 257 -15.64 11.05 4.98
C LYS A 257 -15.36 11.71 6.33
N ASP A 258 -14.19 11.43 6.89
CA ASP A 258 -13.72 11.85 8.20
C ASP A 258 -14.39 11.17 9.41
N SER A 259 -15.40 10.32 9.21
CA SER A 259 -15.99 9.49 10.27
C SER A 259 -14.97 8.50 10.85
N LEU A 260 -15.09 8.25 12.15
CA LEU A 260 -14.38 7.16 12.82
C LEU A 260 -15.23 5.90 12.79
N LEU A 261 -14.57 4.75 12.72
CA LEU A 261 -15.23 3.45 12.74
C LEU A 261 -14.39 2.39 13.46
N LYS A 262 -15.08 1.37 13.97
CA LYS A 262 -14.52 0.06 14.30
C LYS A 262 -14.84 -0.89 13.15
N ALA A 263 -13.87 -1.69 12.69
CA ALA A 263 -14.13 -2.76 11.73
C ALA A 263 -13.62 -4.10 12.28
N GLU A 264 -14.34 -5.16 11.94
CA GLU A 264 -14.06 -6.53 12.38
C GLU A 264 -14.13 -7.46 11.17
N PHE A 265 -13.14 -8.31 11.03
CA PHE A 265 -13.05 -9.32 9.95
C PHE A 265 -12.08 -10.43 10.35
N ASP A 266 -12.23 -11.59 9.72
CA ASP A 266 -11.36 -12.75 10.01
C ASP A 266 -10.29 -12.89 8.93
N THR A 267 -9.06 -13.23 9.32
CA THR A 267 -8.00 -13.56 8.36
C THR A 267 -8.30 -14.89 7.65
N PRO A 268 -7.62 -15.19 6.52
CA PRO A 268 -7.74 -16.51 5.88
C PRO A 268 -7.38 -17.68 6.82
N ASN A 269 -6.57 -17.42 7.85
CA ASN A 269 -6.17 -18.43 8.85
C ASN A 269 -7.16 -18.52 10.04
N GLY A 270 -8.26 -17.75 10.01
CA GLY A 270 -9.28 -17.75 11.06
C GLY A 270 -8.99 -16.81 12.25
N ASP A 271 -7.92 -16.02 12.20
CA ASP A 271 -7.66 -15.03 13.26
C ASP A 271 -8.67 -13.87 13.16
N HIS A 272 -9.36 -13.57 14.24
CA HIS A 272 -10.25 -12.42 14.32
C HIS A 272 -9.46 -11.12 14.47
N ILE A 273 -9.69 -10.17 13.56
CA ILE A 273 -9.05 -8.86 13.53
C ILE A 273 -10.05 -7.77 13.87
N GLN A 274 -9.69 -6.96 14.83
CA GLN A 274 -10.42 -5.74 15.19
C GLN A 274 -9.52 -4.53 14.96
N VAL A 275 -10.02 -3.55 14.21
CA VAL A 275 -9.30 -2.31 13.89
C VAL A 275 -10.17 -1.09 14.17
N PHE A 276 -9.53 0.00 14.55
CA PHE A 276 -10.14 1.31 14.60
C PHE A 276 -9.54 2.17 13.48
N GLY A 277 -10.38 2.90 12.78
CA GLY A 277 -9.95 3.66 11.63
C GLY A 277 -10.77 4.90 11.36
N LYS A 278 -10.29 5.70 10.41
CA LYS A 278 -10.93 6.90 9.91
C LYS A 278 -11.22 6.75 8.42
N VAL A 279 -12.41 7.12 7.98
CA VAL A 279 -12.77 7.18 6.56
C VAL A 279 -12.02 8.34 5.90
N VAL A 280 -11.11 8.03 4.97
CA VAL A 280 -10.31 9.04 4.26
C VAL A 280 -10.82 9.33 2.85
N GLY A 281 -11.73 8.52 2.33
CA GLY A 281 -12.34 8.73 1.02
C GLY A 281 -13.41 7.72 0.69
N ILE A 282 -14.33 8.12 -0.19
CA ILE A 282 -15.40 7.27 -0.71
C ILE A 282 -15.39 7.40 -2.22
N GLN A 283 -15.56 6.29 -2.94
CA GLN A 283 -15.59 6.25 -4.38
C GLN A 283 -16.71 5.31 -4.87
N PRO A 284 -17.45 5.66 -5.93
CA PRO A 284 -18.40 4.74 -6.54
C PRO A 284 -17.73 3.46 -6.99
N ASN A 285 -18.37 2.31 -6.78
CA ASN A 285 -17.92 1.04 -7.33
C ASN A 285 -18.67 0.72 -8.63
N ARG A 286 -17.95 0.23 -9.66
CA ARG A 286 -18.53 -0.09 -10.96
C ARG A 286 -19.55 -1.24 -10.92
N THR A 287 -19.41 -2.14 -9.96
CA THR A 287 -20.28 -3.32 -9.77
C THR A 287 -21.42 -3.08 -8.78
N GLY A 288 -21.68 -1.82 -8.42
CA GLY A 288 -22.67 -1.39 -7.43
C GLY A 288 -22.08 -1.19 -6.03
N GLY A 289 -22.74 -0.33 -5.25
CA GLY A 289 -22.25 0.11 -3.94
C GLY A 289 -21.11 1.12 -4.03
N GLN A 290 -20.36 1.25 -2.95
CA GLN A 290 -19.27 2.21 -2.82
C GLN A 290 -18.04 1.57 -2.20
N ARG A 291 -16.87 2.12 -2.52
CA ARG A 291 -15.58 1.81 -1.91
C ARG A 291 -15.25 2.86 -0.86
N MET A 292 -15.21 2.47 0.37
CA MET A 292 -14.84 3.29 1.51
C MET A 292 -13.39 3.01 1.90
N HIS A 293 -12.52 3.99 1.74
CA HIS A 293 -11.10 3.88 2.12
C HIS A 293 -10.94 4.24 3.58
N VAL A 294 -10.42 3.31 4.36
CA VAL A 294 -10.23 3.43 5.81
C VAL A 294 -8.75 3.46 6.13
N GLN A 295 -8.30 4.49 6.82
CA GLN A 295 -6.97 4.57 7.41
C GLN A 295 -7.05 4.07 8.85
N PHE A 296 -6.21 3.13 9.24
CA PHE A 296 -6.14 2.65 10.62
C PHE A 296 -5.56 3.72 11.53
N THR A 297 -6.25 3.99 12.64
CA THR A 297 -5.85 4.97 13.66
C THR A 297 -5.37 4.29 14.93
N ARG A 298 -5.92 3.11 15.25
CA ARG A 298 -5.51 2.30 16.38
C ARG A 298 -5.60 0.83 16.03
N LEU A 299 -4.50 0.12 16.26
CA LEU A 299 -4.36 -1.30 15.98
C LEU A 299 -3.43 -1.92 17.01
N SER A 300 -3.81 -3.07 17.57
CA SER A 300 -2.91 -3.81 18.48
C SER A 300 -1.69 -4.32 17.71
N ARG A 301 -0.55 -4.47 18.38
CA ARG A 301 0.66 -5.05 17.77
C ARG A 301 0.39 -6.45 17.21
N LYS A 302 -0.38 -7.26 17.92
CA LYS A 302 -0.79 -8.59 17.47
C LYS A 302 -1.54 -8.54 16.15
N HIS A 303 -2.59 -7.73 16.05
CA HIS A 303 -3.39 -7.60 14.83
C HIS A 303 -2.57 -7.03 13.68
N LEU A 304 -1.68 -6.05 13.95
CA LEU A 304 -0.79 -5.50 12.93
C LEU A 304 0.19 -6.56 12.41
N ASN A 305 0.79 -7.36 13.29
CA ASN A 305 1.66 -8.46 12.88
C ASN A 305 0.90 -9.51 12.04
N THR A 306 -0.35 -9.81 12.39
CA THR A 306 -1.20 -10.72 11.59
C THR A 306 -1.50 -10.15 10.21
N ILE A 307 -1.82 -8.86 10.11
CA ILE A 307 -2.04 -8.17 8.83
C ILE A 307 -0.75 -8.15 8.00
N ASP A 308 0.39 -7.83 8.60
CA ASP A 308 1.68 -7.82 7.92
C ASP A 308 2.05 -9.22 7.39
N ALA A 309 1.89 -10.25 8.20
CA ALA A 309 2.13 -11.63 7.78
C ALA A 309 1.26 -12.03 6.59
N PHE A 310 -0.02 -11.67 6.61
CA PHE A 310 -0.92 -11.89 5.50
C PHE A 310 -0.47 -11.12 4.24
N VAL A 311 -0.22 -9.81 4.35
CA VAL A 311 0.19 -8.96 3.22
C VAL A 311 1.49 -9.45 2.59
N LEU A 312 2.42 -9.95 3.39
CA LEU A 312 3.70 -10.51 2.96
C LEU A 312 3.60 -11.96 2.43
N GLY A 313 2.43 -12.59 2.51
CA GLY A 313 2.19 -13.94 1.99
C GLY A 313 2.72 -15.07 2.87
N PHE A 314 2.87 -14.82 4.17
CA PHE A 314 3.31 -15.85 5.10
C PHE A 314 2.23 -16.92 5.32
N GLY A 315 2.65 -18.19 5.33
CA GLY A 315 1.76 -19.34 5.49
C GLY A 315 1.22 -19.93 4.19
N GLU A 316 1.10 -19.17 3.09
CA GLU A 316 0.62 -19.69 1.81
C GLU A 316 1.71 -20.39 0.98
N ARG A 317 2.98 -20.02 1.17
CA ARG A 317 4.12 -20.60 0.46
C ARG A 317 4.35 -22.09 0.77
N ARG A 318 3.76 -22.62 1.86
CA ARG A 318 3.91 -24.02 2.24
C ARG A 318 3.08 -24.97 1.38
N HIS A 319 1.95 -24.54 0.83
CA HIS A 319 1.08 -25.38 0.01
C HIS A 319 1.62 -25.56 -1.43
N ASN A 320 2.39 -24.60 -1.96
CA ASN A 320 2.94 -24.67 -3.32
C ASN A 320 4.33 -25.34 -3.43
N ARG A 321 4.95 -25.75 -2.32
CA ARG A 321 6.22 -26.52 -2.34
C ARG A 321 6.04 -28.02 -2.08
N ALA A 322 4.80 -28.47 -1.86
CA ALA A 322 4.46 -29.89 -1.64
C ALA A 322 3.66 -30.51 -2.80
N GLY A 323 3.65 -29.85 -3.97
CA GLY A 323 3.04 -30.34 -5.20
C GLY A 323 4.11 -30.59 -6.29
#